data_6329d1f4511800ca61e9664764b84ea2
#
_entry.id   6329d1f4511800ca61e9664764b84ea2
#
_cell.length_a   1.000
_cell.length_b   1.000
_cell.length_c   1.000
_cell.angle_alpha   90.00
_cell.angle_beta   90.00
_cell.angle_gamma   90.00
#
_symmetry.space_group_name_H-M   'P 1'
#
loop_
_entity.id
_entity.type
_entity.pdbx_description
1 polymer ?
#
loop_
_entity_poly.entity_id
_entity_poly.type
_entity_poly.pdbx_seq_one_letter_code
_entity_poly.pdbx_strand_id
1 'polypeptide(L)'
;DHIRYFLKYILPVIPRSRGQVVEKDEFKCVHYVRLPLFAQGNLMEWISKNVVYPKDAIQNNWEGKIVIGFTVELDGSLSNVHVIKGGAYSLNVEAVRLMKSAPKFIPAWCPLHQQNVRRDLTVTISFNLQ
;
A
#
# COMPACT_ATOMS: atom_id res chain seq x y z
N ASP A 1 -13.65 -23.79 -2.02
CA ASP A 1 -13.71 -22.46 -2.60
C ASP A 1 -12.35 -21.98 -2.93
N HIS A 2 -12.19 -21.57 -4.14
CA HIS A 2 -10.91 -21.10 -4.61
C HIS A 2 -10.91 -19.59 -4.68
N ILE A 3 -10.00 -18.99 -3.94
CA ILE A 3 -9.89 -17.55 -3.87
C ILE A 3 -8.51 -17.18 -4.38
N ARG A 4 -8.48 -16.22 -5.28
CA ARG A 4 -7.23 -15.72 -5.81
C ARG A 4 -7.03 -14.28 -5.44
N TYR A 5 -5.81 -13.95 -5.09
CA TYR A 5 -5.42 -12.61 -4.76
C TYR A 5 -4.26 -12.20 -5.65
N PHE A 6 -4.33 -10.99 -6.14
CA PHE A 6 -3.25 -10.45 -6.95
C PHE A 6 -2.84 -9.10 -6.44
N LEU A 7 -1.56 -8.97 -6.21
CA LEU A 7 -0.95 -7.68 -6.00
C LEU A 7 -0.34 -7.29 -7.33
N LYS A 8 -0.96 -6.33 -7.99
CA LYS A 8 -0.49 -5.93 -9.31
C LYS A 8 0.84 -5.23 -9.25
N TYR A 9 0.90 -4.19 -8.46
CA TYR A 9 2.10 -3.39 -8.36
C TYR A 9 1.96 -2.40 -7.22
N ILE A 10 3.08 -1.86 -6.80
CA ILE A 10 3.12 -0.77 -5.84
C ILE A 10 3.72 0.41 -6.56
N LEU A 11 2.99 1.50 -6.62
CA LEU A 11 3.44 2.69 -7.32
C LEU A 11 3.63 3.84 -6.35
N PRO A 12 4.71 4.61 -6.49
CA PRO A 12 4.84 5.83 -5.71
C PRO A 12 3.84 6.86 -6.18
N VAL A 13 3.33 7.63 -5.24
CA VAL A 13 2.46 8.75 -5.57
C VAL A 13 3.35 9.91 -6.02
N ILE A 14 3.10 10.42 -7.21
CA ILE A 14 3.91 11.48 -7.76
C ILE A 14 3.48 12.81 -7.15
N PRO A 15 4.41 13.59 -6.59
CA PRO A 15 4.09 14.89 -6.05
C PRO A 15 3.51 15.81 -7.12
N ARG A 16 2.54 16.62 -6.74
CA ARG A 16 1.90 17.53 -7.70
C ARG A 16 2.80 18.63 -8.18
N SER A 17 3.56 19.19 -7.27
CA SER A 17 4.41 20.32 -7.61
C SER A 17 5.82 19.88 -7.84
N ARG A 18 6.42 20.49 -8.83
CA ARG A 18 7.84 20.31 -9.06
C ARG A 18 8.60 21.37 -8.29
N GLY A 19 9.85 21.06 -7.97
CA GLY A 19 10.68 21.99 -7.22
C GLY A 19 10.16 22.20 -5.81
N GLN A 20 9.55 21.19 -5.27
CA GLN A 20 8.92 21.25 -3.97
C GLN A 20 9.92 21.61 -2.88
N VAL A 21 9.52 22.55 -2.05
CA VAL A 21 10.34 22.94 -0.92
C VAL A 21 10.20 21.93 0.18
N VAL A 22 11.31 21.62 0.85
CA VAL A 22 11.31 20.70 1.97
C VAL A 22 10.71 21.40 3.19
N GLU A 23 9.71 20.77 3.78
CA GLU A 23 9.08 21.27 4.99
C GLU A 23 9.97 21.01 6.18
N LYS A 24 9.84 21.87 7.19
CA LYS A 24 10.64 21.72 8.41
C LYS A 24 10.33 20.45 9.15
N ASP A 25 9.03 20.13 9.23
CA ASP A 25 8.56 19.02 10.04
C ASP A 25 8.46 17.72 9.28
N GLU A 26 8.47 17.78 7.97
CA GLU A 26 8.49 16.58 7.18
C GLU A 26 9.47 16.75 6.06
N PHE A 27 10.44 15.89 6.08
CA PHE A 27 11.45 15.90 5.07
C PHE A 27 10.92 15.28 3.80
N LYS A 28 10.86 16.05 2.73
CA LYS A 28 10.44 15.59 1.43
C LYS A 28 11.57 15.77 0.45
N CYS A 29 12.09 14.66 -0.02
CA CYS A 29 13.18 14.70 -0.97
C CYS A 29 12.60 14.68 -2.38
N VAL A 30 13.02 15.65 -3.21
CA VAL A 30 12.62 15.71 -4.60
C VAL A 30 13.62 15.02 -5.52
N HIS A 31 14.67 14.47 -4.95
CA HIS A 31 15.68 13.77 -5.72
C HIS A 31 15.25 12.32 -5.94
N TYR A 32 16.01 11.64 -6.79
CA TYR A 32 15.79 10.23 -6.99
C TYR A 32 16.07 9.48 -5.67
N VAL A 33 15.11 8.72 -5.19
CA VAL A 33 15.23 8.01 -3.93
C VAL A 33 15.00 6.52 -4.16
N ARG A 34 15.57 5.70 -3.28
CA ARG A 34 15.24 4.29 -3.27
C ARG A 34 13.86 4.14 -2.67
N LEU A 35 12.96 3.49 -3.40
CA LEU A 35 11.58 3.32 -2.95
C LEU A 35 11.51 2.38 -1.74
N PRO A 36 10.44 2.48 -0.95
CA PRO A 36 10.25 1.55 0.15
C PRO A 36 10.15 0.12 -0.32
N LEU A 37 10.60 -0.81 0.51
CA LEU A 37 10.56 -2.23 0.22
C LEU A 37 9.84 -2.95 1.35
N PHE A 38 9.09 -4.00 1.00
CA PHE A 38 8.46 -4.82 2.01
C PHE A 38 9.55 -5.61 2.75
N ALA A 39 9.61 -5.44 4.07
CA ALA A 39 10.72 -5.99 4.84
C ALA A 39 10.70 -7.50 5.00
N GLN A 40 9.55 -8.13 4.87
CA GLN A 40 9.39 -9.57 5.11
C GLN A 40 9.24 -10.36 3.82
N GLY A 41 9.99 -10.00 2.80
CA GLY A 41 10.01 -10.74 1.56
C GLY A 41 9.01 -10.27 0.53
N ASN A 42 8.14 -11.16 0.09
CA ASN A 42 7.21 -10.85 -0.99
C ASN A 42 5.86 -10.38 -0.44
N LEU A 43 5.51 -9.13 -0.73
CA LEU A 43 4.24 -8.57 -0.27
C LEU A 43 3.04 -9.34 -0.81
N MET A 44 3.11 -9.83 -2.04
CA MET A 44 2.02 -10.62 -2.62
C MET A 44 1.78 -11.89 -1.83
N GLU A 45 2.85 -12.57 -1.42
CA GLU A 45 2.71 -13.76 -0.59
C GLU A 45 2.10 -13.44 0.76
N TRP A 46 2.56 -12.35 1.38
CA TRP A 46 2.01 -11.95 2.66
C TRP A 46 0.52 -11.64 2.55
N ILE A 47 0.12 -10.93 1.51
CA ILE A 47 -1.28 -10.62 1.27
C ILE A 47 -2.09 -11.89 1.10
N SER A 48 -1.61 -12.81 0.26
CA SER A 48 -2.35 -14.04 -0.01
C SER A 48 -2.53 -14.92 1.22
N LYS A 49 -1.60 -14.84 2.16
CA LYS A 49 -1.68 -15.62 3.39
C LYS A 49 -2.57 -15.00 4.45
N ASN A 50 -2.75 -13.69 4.41
CA ASN A 50 -3.42 -12.98 5.50
C ASN A 50 -4.76 -12.37 5.14
N VAL A 51 -5.08 -12.28 3.86
CA VAL A 51 -6.35 -11.70 3.45
C VAL A 51 -7.49 -12.68 3.71
N VAL A 52 -8.62 -12.15 4.13
CA VAL A 52 -9.82 -12.95 4.37
C VAL A 52 -10.90 -12.44 3.42
N TYR A 53 -11.38 -13.31 2.55
CA TYR A 53 -12.46 -12.92 1.65
C TYR A 53 -13.75 -12.83 2.47
N PRO A 54 -14.42 -11.67 2.49
CA PRO A 54 -15.62 -11.52 3.32
C PRO A 54 -16.73 -12.50 2.92
N LYS A 55 -17.45 -13.02 3.91
CA LYS A 55 -18.49 -14.02 3.66
C LYS A 55 -19.60 -13.47 2.78
N ASP A 56 -20.04 -12.24 3.02
CA ASP A 56 -21.09 -11.65 2.21
C ASP A 56 -20.64 -11.44 0.76
N ALA A 57 -19.37 -11.14 0.55
CA ALA A 57 -18.84 -11.01 -0.79
C ALA A 57 -18.81 -12.36 -1.51
N ILE A 58 -18.48 -13.42 -0.79
CA ILE A 58 -18.52 -14.77 -1.37
C ILE A 58 -19.95 -15.13 -1.74
N GLN A 59 -20.88 -14.89 -0.84
CA GLN A 59 -22.29 -15.26 -1.06
C GLN A 59 -22.91 -14.51 -2.23
N ASN A 60 -22.49 -13.27 -2.44
CA ASN A 60 -23.04 -12.43 -3.49
C ASN A 60 -22.17 -12.37 -4.74
N ASN A 61 -21.08 -13.13 -4.77
CA ASN A 61 -20.13 -13.16 -5.88
C ASN A 61 -19.54 -11.79 -6.17
N TRP A 62 -19.29 -11.02 -5.12
CA TRP A 62 -18.67 -9.70 -5.28
C TRP A 62 -17.16 -9.87 -5.48
N GLU A 63 -16.68 -9.31 -6.57
CA GLU A 63 -15.28 -9.30 -6.92
C GLU A 63 -14.88 -7.87 -7.25
N GLY A 64 -13.59 -7.63 -7.34
CA GLY A 64 -13.15 -6.32 -7.77
C GLY A 64 -11.73 -6.02 -7.39
N LYS A 65 -11.28 -4.86 -7.81
CA LYS A 65 -9.96 -4.36 -7.52
C LYS A 65 -10.09 -3.15 -6.60
N ILE A 66 -9.38 -3.22 -5.49
CA ILE A 66 -9.41 -2.15 -4.51
C ILE A 66 -8.03 -1.49 -4.50
N VAL A 67 -8.00 -0.19 -4.75
CA VAL A 67 -6.75 0.57 -4.74
C VAL A 67 -6.63 1.24 -3.38
N ILE A 68 -5.56 0.92 -2.67
CA ILE A 68 -5.30 1.44 -1.33
C ILE A 68 -4.10 2.37 -1.40
N GLY A 69 -4.23 3.56 -0.83
CA GLY A 69 -3.12 4.47 -0.66
C GLY A 69 -2.62 4.42 0.77
N PHE A 70 -1.33 4.57 0.96
CA PHE A 70 -0.74 4.59 2.29
C PHE A 70 0.59 5.32 2.26
N THR A 71 1.07 5.69 3.42
CA THR A 71 2.36 6.36 3.57
C THR A 71 3.30 5.42 4.31
N VAL A 72 4.52 5.24 3.79
CA VAL A 72 5.57 4.53 4.52
C VAL A 72 6.35 5.58 5.27
N GLU A 73 6.30 5.51 6.60
CA GLU A 73 6.93 6.47 7.48
C GLU A 73 8.43 6.25 7.58
N LEU A 74 9.10 7.15 8.27
CA LEU A 74 10.56 7.10 8.42
C LEU A 74 11.04 5.82 9.09
N ASP A 75 10.20 5.23 9.94
CA ASP A 75 10.54 3.98 10.63
C ASP A 75 10.01 2.75 9.92
N GLY A 76 9.40 2.92 8.74
CA GLY A 76 8.86 1.80 7.98
C GLY A 76 7.42 1.45 8.30
N SER A 77 6.82 2.07 9.31
CA SER A 77 5.43 1.82 9.61
C SER A 77 4.52 2.45 8.55
N LEU A 78 3.31 1.92 8.43
CA LEU A 78 2.34 2.46 7.50
C LEU A 78 1.37 3.38 8.21
N SER A 79 1.05 4.48 7.56
CA SER A 79 0.07 5.43 8.07
C SER A 79 -0.85 5.87 6.93
N ASN A 80 -1.92 6.57 7.30
CA ASN A 80 -2.84 7.15 6.32
C ASN A 80 -3.35 6.11 5.32
N VAL A 81 -3.66 4.91 5.81
CA VAL A 81 -4.19 3.84 4.95
C VAL A 81 -5.63 4.17 4.59
N HIS A 82 -5.91 4.27 3.30
CA HIS A 82 -7.22 4.67 2.83
C HIS A 82 -7.52 4.10 1.46
N VAL A 83 -8.80 4.05 1.11
CA VAL A 83 -9.24 3.58 -0.19
C VAL A 83 -9.20 4.72 -1.18
N ILE A 84 -8.47 4.54 -2.28
CA ILE A 84 -8.44 5.49 -3.37
C ILE A 84 -9.54 5.16 -4.37
N LYS A 85 -9.65 3.89 -4.72
CA LYS A 85 -10.70 3.43 -5.61
C LYS A 85 -11.25 2.13 -5.06
N GLY A 86 -12.52 2.12 -4.73
CA GLY A 86 -13.13 0.97 -4.09
C GLY A 86 -14.12 0.24 -4.97
N GLY A 87 -14.67 -0.81 -4.38
CA GLY A 87 -15.72 -1.62 -4.96
C GLY A 87 -16.76 -1.90 -3.91
N ALA A 88 -17.13 -3.16 -3.74
CA ALA A 88 -18.07 -3.55 -2.69
C ALA A 88 -17.53 -3.15 -1.32
N TYR A 89 -18.43 -2.70 -0.45
CA TYR A 89 -18.03 -2.18 0.85
C TYR A 89 -17.21 -3.18 1.67
N SER A 90 -17.63 -4.43 1.70
CA SER A 90 -16.90 -5.42 2.48
C SER A 90 -15.50 -5.68 1.95
N LEU A 91 -15.32 -5.61 0.63
CA LEU A 91 -13.99 -5.73 0.04
C LEU A 91 -13.12 -4.52 0.41
N ASN A 92 -13.71 -3.33 0.42
CA ASN A 92 -12.98 -2.12 0.84
C ASN A 92 -12.52 -2.24 2.29
N VAL A 93 -13.41 -2.70 3.17
CA VAL A 93 -13.08 -2.85 4.59
C VAL A 93 -11.96 -3.86 4.78
N GLU A 94 -12.03 -4.97 4.09
CA GLU A 94 -11.00 -5.99 4.22
C GLU A 94 -9.65 -5.52 3.69
N ALA A 95 -9.64 -4.81 2.56
CA ALA A 95 -8.39 -4.29 2.01
C ALA A 95 -7.72 -3.32 2.98
N VAL A 96 -8.50 -2.43 3.59
CA VAL A 96 -7.97 -1.48 4.57
C VAL A 96 -7.46 -2.21 5.81
N ARG A 97 -8.24 -3.18 6.32
CA ARG A 97 -7.83 -3.97 7.48
C ARG A 97 -6.49 -4.65 7.21
N LEU A 98 -6.39 -5.27 6.04
CA LEU A 98 -5.19 -6.01 5.67
C LEU A 98 -3.97 -5.09 5.66
N MET A 99 -4.06 -3.94 5.00
CA MET A 99 -2.92 -3.04 4.92
C MET A 99 -2.58 -2.41 6.26
N LYS A 100 -3.57 -2.18 7.12
CA LYS A 100 -3.28 -1.66 8.46
C LYS A 100 -2.55 -2.68 9.33
N SER A 101 -2.69 -3.95 9.03
CA SER A 101 -2.02 -5.01 9.79
C SER A 101 -0.69 -5.42 9.17
N ALA A 102 -0.27 -4.78 8.10
CA ALA A 102 0.94 -5.15 7.40
C ALA A 102 2.18 -4.94 8.26
N PRO A 103 3.18 -5.82 8.15
CA PRO A 103 4.46 -5.61 8.80
C PRO A 103 5.15 -4.36 8.27
N LYS A 104 6.19 -3.94 8.96
CA LYS A 104 6.92 -2.74 8.56
C LYS A 104 7.60 -2.93 7.22
N PHE A 105 7.70 -1.82 6.50
CA PHE A 105 8.50 -1.73 5.28
C PHE A 105 9.89 -1.23 5.62
N ILE A 106 10.81 -1.40 4.69
CA ILE A 106 12.08 -0.70 4.72
C ILE A 106 11.79 0.67 4.14
N PRO A 107 12.06 1.75 4.88
CA PRO A 107 11.67 3.09 4.40
C PRO A 107 12.38 3.51 3.12
N ALA A 108 11.81 4.48 2.42
CA ALA A 108 12.48 5.10 1.30
C ALA A 108 13.76 5.79 1.79
N TRP A 109 14.75 5.81 0.96
CA TRP A 109 16.07 6.34 1.29
C TRP A 109 16.52 7.34 0.24
N CYS A 110 16.94 8.51 0.69
CA CYS A 110 17.51 9.52 -0.19
C CYS A 110 19.03 9.48 -0.14
N PRO A 111 19.70 9.05 -1.21
CA PRO A 111 21.17 8.94 -1.18
C PRO A 111 21.86 10.29 -1.09
N LEU A 112 21.26 11.35 -1.61
CA LEU A 112 21.86 12.67 -1.52
C LEU A 112 21.85 13.23 -0.11
N HIS A 113 20.76 12.99 0.62
CA HIS A 113 20.63 13.47 2.01
C HIS A 113 21.06 12.41 3.01
N GLN A 114 21.28 11.17 2.55
CA GLN A 114 21.70 10.04 3.37
C GLN A 114 20.78 9.83 4.57
N GLN A 115 19.49 9.81 4.31
CA GLN A 115 18.50 9.59 5.36
C GLN A 115 17.22 9.01 4.79
N ASN A 116 16.42 8.44 5.68
CA ASN A 116 15.11 7.93 5.32
C ASN A 116 14.18 9.07 5.00
N VAL A 117 13.24 8.84 4.10
CA VAL A 117 12.22 9.82 3.75
C VAL A 117 10.86 9.14 3.75
N ARG A 118 9.82 9.93 4.01
CA ARG A 118 8.45 9.45 3.90
C ARG A 118 8.07 9.33 2.44
N ARG A 119 7.27 8.34 2.13
CA ARG A 119 6.84 8.17 0.74
C ARG A 119 5.44 7.58 0.70
N ASP A 120 4.58 8.17 -0.11
CA ASP A 120 3.24 7.65 -0.34
C ASP A 120 3.29 6.62 -1.44
N LEU A 121 2.59 5.52 -1.22
CA LEU A 121 2.50 4.44 -2.20
C LEU A 121 1.05 4.05 -2.40
N THR A 122 0.80 3.33 -3.48
CA THR A 122 -0.49 2.70 -3.71
C THR A 122 -0.29 1.24 -4.01
N VAL A 123 -1.30 0.45 -3.66
CA VAL A 123 -1.31 -0.97 -3.98
C VAL A 123 -2.72 -1.33 -4.46
N THR A 124 -2.77 -2.19 -5.47
CA THR A 124 -4.05 -2.69 -5.98
C THR A 124 -4.22 -4.13 -5.55
N ILE A 125 -5.29 -4.40 -4.81
CA ILE A 125 -5.61 -5.75 -4.36
C ILE A 125 -6.80 -6.24 -5.16
N SER A 126 -6.61 -7.34 -5.89
CA SER A 126 -7.68 -7.92 -6.71
C SER A 126 -8.34 -9.06 -5.96
N PHE A 127 -9.65 -8.97 -5.80
CA PHE A 127 -10.44 -10.03 -5.20
C PHE A 127 -11.17 -10.78 -6.31
N ASN A 128 -10.82 -12.05 -6.48
CA ASN A 128 -11.42 -12.88 -7.52
C ASN A 128 -11.88 -14.21 -6.93
N LEU A 129 -13.07 -14.62 -7.29
CA LEU A 129 -13.61 -15.93 -6.93
C LEU A 129 -13.45 -16.89 -8.09
N GLN A 130 -13.21 -18.15 -7.78
CA GLN A 130 -13.13 -19.19 -8.80
C GLN A 130 -14.28 -20.17 -8.69
#